data_3677f371d84f0f2f121fac1afa5319b7
#
_entry.id   3677f371d84f0f2f121fac1afa5319b7
#
_cell.length_a   1.000
_cell.length_b   1.000
_cell.length_c   1.000
_cell.angle_alpha   90.00
_cell.angle_beta   90.00
_cell.angle_gamma   90.00
#
_symmetry.space_group_name_H-M   'P 1'
#
loop_
_entity.id
_entity.type
_entity.pdbx_description
1 polymer ?
#
loop_
_entity_poly.entity_id
_entity_poly.type
_entity_poly.pdbx_seq_one_letter_code
_entity_poly.pdbx_strand_id
1 'polypeptide(L)'
;IDTGALIASPWGHMHTESSEYTFDDQNHWKVCPECGIKLVDTVCNHSSSYGILERWTSTQSATETREGIWQKTCNSCMYAYDTVTSPAVSEQTIVSSYEELQAALAKGGKQWITLKKNSTENTWLYQEDMESDNMLVLDDPDADITIDLNHCSVIRDTGRYDNALFDIRQGKLRIFSTQLTGVPANDWNMQFRSGAYTSCLFRVGKNGALHLTNISGATPYRGMAYG
;
A
#
# COMPACT_ATOMS: atom_id res chain seq x y z
N ILE A 1 -5.16 -22.28 -30.76
CA ILE A 1 -3.75 -21.83 -30.93
C ILE A 1 -3.82 -20.82 -32.05
N ASP A 2 -4.03 -19.58 -31.68
CA ASP A 2 -4.01 -18.47 -32.61
C ASP A 2 -2.55 -18.09 -32.83
N THR A 3 -2.02 -18.54 -33.94
CA THR A 3 -0.70 -18.11 -34.43
C THR A 3 -0.86 -16.66 -34.85
N GLY A 4 -0.37 -15.74 -34.02
CA GLY A 4 -0.45 -14.30 -34.24
C GLY A 4 -0.11 -13.98 -35.72
N ALA A 5 -1.09 -13.44 -36.44
CA ALA A 5 -0.91 -13.02 -37.80
C ALA A 5 0.16 -11.93 -37.82
N LEU A 6 1.29 -12.24 -38.40
CA LEU A 6 2.32 -11.28 -38.75
C LEU A 6 1.69 -10.27 -39.72
N ILE A 7 1.28 -9.12 -39.22
CA ILE A 7 0.78 -8.04 -40.06
C ILE A 7 1.99 -7.50 -40.80
N ALA A 8 2.12 -7.89 -42.05
CA ALA A 8 3.13 -7.32 -42.90
C ALA A 8 2.90 -5.80 -43.01
N SER A 9 3.90 -5.02 -42.63
CA SER A 9 3.92 -3.58 -42.84
C SER A 9 3.73 -3.27 -44.32
N PRO A 10 3.03 -2.18 -44.70
CA PRO A 10 3.03 -1.68 -46.07
C PRO A 10 4.43 -1.40 -46.59
N TRP A 11 5.43 -1.36 -45.73
CA TRP A 11 6.85 -1.15 -46.09
C TRP A 11 7.66 -2.46 -46.19
N GLY A 12 7.02 -3.61 -46.08
CA GLY A 12 7.62 -4.91 -46.43
C GLY A 12 8.61 -5.50 -45.42
N HIS A 13 8.68 -4.99 -44.16
CA HIS A 13 9.46 -5.60 -43.10
C HIS A 13 8.59 -6.25 -42.04
N MET A 14 9.14 -7.21 -41.32
CA MET A 14 8.51 -7.78 -40.14
C MET A 14 8.75 -6.85 -38.92
N HIS A 15 7.68 -6.51 -38.21
CA HIS A 15 7.82 -5.67 -37.00
C HIS A 15 8.54 -6.42 -35.89
N THR A 16 9.56 -5.82 -35.33
CA THR A 16 10.27 -6.29 -34.13
C THR A 16 9.98 -5.35 -32.98
N GLU A 17 10.12 -5.85 -31.77
CA GLU A 17 9.91 -5.04 -30.56
C GLU A 17 11.14 -4.18 -30.25
N SER A 18 10.90 -2.93 -29.84
CA SER A 18 11.94 -2.09 -29.21
C SER A 18 12.42 -2.71 -27.89
N SER A 19 13.68 -2.43 -27.52
CA SER A 19 14.21 -2.82 -26.20
C SER A 19 13.54 -2.06 -25.05
N GLU A 20 13.12 -0.82 -25.31
CA GLU A 20 12.51 0.06 -24.32
C GLU A 20 11.01 0.21 -24.59
N TYR A 21 10.27 0.54 -23.53
CA TYR A 21 8.86 0.87 -23.61
C TYR A 21 8.65 2.35 -23.92
N THR A 22 7.66 2.61 -24.75
CA THR A 22 7.01 3.92 -24.85
C THR A 22 5.78 3.91 -23.96
N PHE A 23 5.37 5.02 -23.39
CA PHE A 23 4.26 5.07 -22.43
C PHE A 23 3.52 6.41 -22.46
N ASP A 24 2.32 6.39 -21.94
CA ASP A 24 1.49 7.54 -21.56
C ASP A 24 1.03 7.37 -20.11
N ASP A 25 0.09 8.20 -19.67
CA ASP A 25 -0.42 8.19 -18.30
C ASP A 25 -1.16 6.90 -17.90
N GLN A 26 -1.62 6.12 -18.88
CA GLN A 26 -2.44 4.95 -18.64
C GLN A 26 -1.74 3.65 -19.00
N ASN A 27 -0.92 3.66 -20.05
CA ASN A 27 -0.37 2.46 -20.64
C ASN A 27 1.10 2.61 -21.00
N HIS A 28 1.75 1.46 -21.16
CA HIS A 28 3.02 1.35 -21.86
C HIS A 28 2.91 0.34 -23.00
N TRP A 29 3.77 0.49 -24.00
CA TRP A 29 3.83 -0.40 -25.18
C TRP A 29 5.22 -0.37 -25.78
N LYS A 30 5.48 -1.34 -26.65
CA LYS A 30 6.67 -1.33 -27.50
C LYS A 30 6.34 -0.80 -28.89
N VAL A 31 7.35 -0.29 -29.55
CA VAL A 31 7.28 0.18 -30.93
C VAL A 31 8.23 -0.62 -31.83
N CYS A 32 7.95 -0.66 -33.11
CA CYS A 32 8.92 -1.17 -34.08
C CYS A 32 10.05 -0.15 -34.25
N PRO A 33 11.33 -0.50 -34.01
CA PRO A 33 12.42 0.44 -34.08
C PRO A 33 12.68 0.95 -35.52
N GLU A 34 12.25 0.20 -36.57
CA GLU A 34 12.44 0.57 -37.95
C GLU A 34 11.41 1.57 -38.48
N CYS A 35 10.14 1.42 -38.09
CA CYS A 35 9.05 2.26 -38.61
C CYS A 35 8.28 3.05 -37.55
N GLY A 36 8.59 2.86 -36.27
CA GLY A 36 7.96 3.58 -35.17
C GLY A 36 6.52 3.16 -34.84
N ILE A 37 5.98 2.14 -35.56
CA ILE A 37 4.59 1.71 -35.31
C ILE A 37 4.42 1.13 -33.91
N LYS A 38 3.31 1.47 -33.24
CA LYS A 38 2.90 0.91 -31.95
C LYS A 38 2.52 -0.57 -32.14
N LEU A 39 3.13 -1.44 -31.37
CA LEU A 39 2.82 -2.87 -31.38
C LEU A 39 1.69 -3.14 -30.41
N VAL A 40 0.48 -3.34 -30.93
CA VAL A 40 -0.75 -3.42 -30.14
C VAL A 40 -0.76 -4.58 -29.15
N ASP A 41 -0.12 -5.68 -29.49
CA ASP A 41 -0.02 -6.86 -28.63
C ASP A 41 0.88 -6.65 -27.39
N THR A 42 1.64 -5.57 -27.36
CA THR A 42 2.54 -5.20 -26.26
C THR A 42 1.95 -4.14 -25.33
N VAL A 43 0.72 -3.66 -25.62
CA VAL A 43 0.06 -2.63 -24.80
C VAL A 43 -0.39 -3.23 -23.49
N CYS A 44 0.16 -2.68 -22.39
CA CYS A 44 -0.24 -3.03 -21.04
C CYS A 44 -0.49 -1.77 -20.24
N ASN A 45 -1.43 -1.80 -19.31
CA ASN A 45 -1.58 -0.69 -18.38
C ASN A 45 -0.49 -0.77 -17.29
N HIS A 46 -0.20 0.36 -16.63
CA HIS A 46 0.85 0.44 -15.63
C HIS A 46 0.57 -0.41 -14.38
N SER A 47 -0.69 -0.73 -14.10
CA SER A 47 -1.12 -1.51 -12.94
C SER A 47 -1.25 -3.01 -13.21
N SER A 48 -1.16 -3.46 -14.47
CA SER A 48 -1.45 -4.84 -14.88
C SER A 48 -0.27 -5.80 -14.80
N SER A 49 0.80 -5.45 -14.15
CA SER A 49 1.95 -6.35 -14.02
C SER A 49 1.55 -7.59 -13.23
N TYR A 50 1.35 -8.69 -13.92
CA TYR A 50 1.08 -10.02 -13.37
C TYR A 50 1.89 -10.30 -12.11
N GLY A 51 1.25 -10.27 -10.95
CA GLY A 51 1.82 -10.72 -9.68
C GLY A 51 3.07 -9.98 -9.18
N ILE A 52 3.51 -8.93 -9.83
CA ILE A 52 4.63 -8.11 -9.36
C ILE A 52 4.04 -7.00 -8.50
N LEU A 53 4.35 -7.08 -7.22
CA LEU A 53 3.97 -6.07 -6.24
C LEU A 53 4.41 -4.69 -6.72
N GLU A 54 3.47 -3.77 -6.75
CA GLU A 54 3.73 -2.37 -7.02
C GLU A 54 4.73 -1.85 -5.98
N ARG A 55 5.78 -1.20 -6.42
CA ARG A 55 6.83 -0.71 -5.52
C ARG A 55 6.74 0.79 -5.36
N TRP A 56 6.68 1.20 -4.11
CA TRP A 56 7.02 2.55 -3.74
C TRP A 56 8.53 2.64 -3.59
N THR A 57 9.14 3.56 -4.32
CA THR A 57 10.58 3.80 -4.26
C THR A 57 10.82 5.21 -3.72
N SER A 58 11.69 5.32 -2.72
CA SER A 58 12.13 6.63 -2.24
C SER A 58 13.04 7.26 -3.29
N THR A 59 12.60 8.35 -3.87
CA THR A 59 13.41 9.21 -4.74
C THR A 59 14.13 10.29 -3.96
N GLN A 60 13.61 10.62 -2.77
CA GLN A 60 14.23 11.52 -1.81
C GLN A 60 13.89 11.04 -0.39
N SER A 61 14.90 10.73 0.40
CA SER A 61 14.69 10.39 1.80
C SER A 61 14.37 11.63 2.63
N ALA A 62 13.39 11.50 3.54
CA ALA A 62 13.15 12.53 4.54
C ALA A 62 14.37 12.72 5.45
N THR A 63 14.63 13.95 5.85
CA THR A 63 15.61 14.29 6.88
C THR A 63 14.91 15.04 8.00
N GLU A 64 15.64 15.43 9.06
CA GLU A 64 15.06 16.22 10.16
C GLU A 64 14.31 17.47 9.69
N THR A 65 14.76 18.08 8.59
CA THR A 65 14.24 19.37 8.10
C THR A 65 13.76 19.36 6.66
N ARG A 66 13.80 18.20 6.00
CA ARG A 66 13.40 18.05 4.59
C ARG A 66 12.41 16.94 4.41
N GLU A 67 11.40 17.19 3.61
CA GLU A 67 10.41 16.22 3.18
C GLU A 67 11.02 15.03 2.43
N GLY A 68 10.37 13.88 2.54
CA GLY A 68 10.67 12.70 1.73
C GLY A 68 9.72 12.61 0.55
N ILE A 69 10.18 12.00 -0.55
CA ILE A 69 9.38 11.76 -1.75
C ILE A 69 9.45 10.28 -2.07
N TRP A 70 8.27 9.69 -2.20
CA TRP A 70 8.08 8.32 -2.60
C TRP A 70 7.28 8.26 -3.89
N GLN A 71 7.73 7.47 -4.83
CA GLN A 71 7.05 7.29 -6.10
C GLN A 71 6.69 5.83 -6.33
N LYS A 72 5.48 5.62 -6.82
CA LYS A 72 5.00 4.34 -7.31
C LYS A 72 5.27 4.29 -8.81
N THR A 73 6.11 3.35 -9.23
CA THR A 73 6.55 3.25 -10.62
C THR A 73 6.13 1.92 -11.25
N CYS A 74 5.84 1.97 -12.52
CA CYS A 74 5.68 0.77 -13.32
C CYS A 74 7.03 0.06 -13.46
N ASN A 75 7.08 -1.23 -13.11
CA ASN A 75 8.33 -2.00 -13.19
C ASN A 75 8.84 -2.25 -14.62
N SER A 76 7.98 -2.07 -15.62
CA SER A 76 8.35 -2.32 -17.03
C SER A 76 8.89 -1.08 -17.74
N CYS A 77 8.25 0.07 -17.54
CA CYS A 77 8.61 1.31 -18.24
C CYS A 77 9.11 2.42 -17.32
N MET A 78 9.15 2.20 -15.99
CA MET A 78 9.57 3.15 -14.97
C MET A 78 8.73 4.44 -14.89
N TYR A 79 7.57 4.48 -15.55
CA TYR A 79 6.64 5.59 -15.43
C TYR A 79 6.14 5.72 -13.99
N ALA A 80 6.27 6.92 -13.42
CA ALA A 80 5.80 7.22 -12.07
C ALA A 80 4.33 7.68 -12.14
N TYR A 81 3.41 6.88 -11.61
CA TYR A 81 1.97 7.13 -11.71
C TYR A 81 1.32 7.50 -10.37
N ASP A 82 2.06 7.48 -9.29
CA ASP A 82 1.62 8.01 -8.00
C ASP A 82 2.82 8.54 -7.22
N THR A 83 2.59 9.57 -6.40
CA THR A 83 3.63 10.19 -5.59
C THR A 83 3.07 10.51 -4.20
N VAL A 84 3.81 10.14 -3.17
CA VAL A 84 3.52 10.49 -1.78
C VAL A 84 4.69 11.28 -1.22
N THR A 85 4.36 12.44 -0.65
CA THR A 85 5.34 13.27 0.06
C THR A 85 5.15 13.07 1.56
N SER A 86 6.18 12.59 2.24
CA SER A 86 6.22 12.56 3.71
C SER A 86 6.75 13.88 4.24
N PRO A 87 6.26 14.38 5.37
CA PRO A 87 6.86 15.55 6.00
C PRO A 87 8.28 15.27 6.49
N ALA A 88 9.01 16.28 6.89
CA ALA A 88 10.30 16.15 7.56
C ALA A 88 10.16 15.25 8.80
N VAL A 89 11.22 14.55 9.18
CA VAL A 89 11.20 13.59 10.31
C VAL A 89 10.78 14.28 11.61
N SER A 90 11.18 15.52 11.82
CA SER A 90 10.79 16.33 12.99
C SER A 90 9.28 16.65 13.06
N GLU A 91 8.56 16.52 11.95
CA GLU A 91 7.12 16.78 11.85
C GLU A 91 6.29 15.49 11.87
N GLN A 92 6.94 14.33 11.91
CA GLN A 92 6.27 13.04 11.95
C GLN A 92 5.99 12.63 13.40
N THR A 93 4.86 11.95 13.61
CA THR A 93 4.59 11.24 14.85
C THR A 93 5.19 9.85 14.76
N ILE A 94 6.27 9.60 15.48
CA ILE A 94 6.92 8.28 15.51
C ILE A 94 6.28 7.45 16.61
N VAL A 95 5.81 6.26 16.28
CA VAL A 95 5.18 5.32 17.22
C VAL A 95 5.88 3.97 17.18
N SER A 96 6.05 3.36 18.34
CA SER A 96 6.76 2.10 18.54
C SER A 96 5.96 1.06 19.31
N SER A 97 4.75 1.40 19.75
CA SER A 97 3.82 0.47 20.39
C SER A 97 2.40 0.61 19.86
N TYR A 98 1.57 -0.37 20.17
CA TYR A 98 0.15 -0.36 19.81
C TYR A 98 -0.60 0.77 20.52
N GLU A 99 -0.29 0.99 21.80
CA GLU A 99 -0.88 2.05 22.63
C GLU A 99 -0.51 3.44 22.12
N GLU A 100 0.75 3.63 21.68
CA GLU A 100 1.18 4.89 21.05
C GLU A 100 0.42 5.14 19.74
N LEU A 101 0.21 4.10 18.93
CA LEU A 101 -0.57 4.21 17.69
C LEU A 101 -2.04 4.55 18.00
N GLN A 102 -2.62 3.90 19.02
CA GLN A 102 -3.98 4.17 19.47
C GLN A 102 -4.12 5.62 19.95
N ALA A 103 -3.18 6.10 20.75
CA ALA A 103 -3.15 7.48 21.23
C ALA A 103 -2.99 8.50 20.09
N ALA A 104 -2.15 8.20 19.10
CA ALA A 104 -1.97 9.05 17.94
C ALA A 104 -3.24 9.15 17.08
N LEU A 105 -3.94 8.04 16.88
CA LEU A 105 -5.23 8.04 16.17
C LEU A 105 -6.31 8.80 16.93
N ALA A 106 -6.39 8.61 18.26
CA ALA A 106 -7.34 9.30 19.12
C ALA A 106 -7.12 10.82 19.18
N LYS A 107 -5.90 11.29 18.95
CA LYS A 107 -5.58 12.71 18.87
C LYS A 107 -6.26 13.38 17.67
N GLY A 108 -6.51 12.63 16.58
CA GLY A 108 -7.15 13.16 15.37
C GLY A 108 -6.30 14.20 14.63
N GLY A 109 -6.99 15.05 13.85
CA GLY A 109 -6.38 16.12 13.09
C GLY A 109 -5.55 15.62 11.89
N LYS A 110 -4.69 16.49 11.38
CA LYS A 110 -3.79 16.14 10.25
C LYS A 110 -2.46 15.63 10.81
N GLN A 111 -2.12 14.36 10.53
CA GLN A 111 -0.91 13.73 11.04
C GLN A 111 -0.27 12.82 10.00
N TRP A 112 1.05 12.73 10.08
CA TRP A 112 1.84 11.66 9.49
C TRP A 112 2.43 10.81 10.60
N ILE A 113 2.06 9.55 10.67
CA ILE A 113 2.49 8.59 11.67
C ILE A 113 3.43 7.60 11.01
N THR A 114 4.64 7.46 11.54
CA THR A 114 5.63 6.47 11.06
C THR A 114 5.86 5.44 12.15
N LEU A 115 5.66 4.17 11.81
CA LEU A 115 5.92 3.08 12.73
C LEU A 115 7.43 2.84 12.85
N LYS A 116 7.89 2.63 14.06
CA LYS A 116 9.29 2.33 14.37
C LYS A 116 9.41 0.97 15.02
N LYS A 117 10.40 0.19 14.59
CA LYS A 117 10.74 -1.08 15.22
C LYS A 117 11.18 -0.89 16.67
N ASN A 118 10.62 -1.67 17.57
CA ASN A 118 11.01 -1.68 18.98
C ASN A 118 12.34 -2.38 19.23
N SER A 119 12.75 -3.30 18.33
CA SER A 119 14.00 -4.02 18.41
C SER A 119 14.45 -4.49 17.04
N THR A 120 15.68 -4.98 16.92
CA THR A 120 16.20 -5.59 15.67
C THR A 120 15.47 -6.87 15.30
N GLU A 121 14.76 -7.49 16.22
CA GLU A 121 14.07 -8.78 16.03
C GLU A 121 12.54 -8.64 15.91
N ASN A 122 11.94 -7.57 16.48
CA ASN A 122 10.49 -7.37 16.48
C ASN A 122 10.08 -6.19 15.59
N THR A 123 9.45 -6.55 14.47
CA THR A 123 8.84 -5.59 13.55
C THR A 123 7.34 -5.43 13.79
N TRP A 124 6.83 -5.87 14.95
CA TRP A 124 5.41 -5.98 15.20
C TRP A 124 4.97 -5.03 16.31
N LEU A 125 3.92 -4.27 16.04
CA LEU A 125 3.09 -3.64 17.06
C LEU A 125 2.03 -4.65 17.46
N TYR A 126 2.23 -5.28 18.59
CA TYR A 126 1.40 -6.40 19.03
C TYR A 126 0.56 -5.99 20.24
N GLN A 127 -0.72 -6.27 20.17
CA GLN A 127 -1.66 -6.17 21.28
C GLN A 127 -2.33 -7.52 21.50
N GLU A 128 -2.13 -8.08 22.67
CA GLU A 128 -2.90 -9.20 23.17
C GLU A 128 -3.99 -8.66 24.08
N ASP A 129 -5.24 -8.85 23.70
CA ASP A 129 -6.35 -8.32 24.43
C ASP A 129 -7.55 -9.27 24.37
N MET A 130 -7.64 -10.09 25.41
CA MET A 130 -8.68 -11.10 25.53
C MET A 130 -10.03 -10.52 25.97
N GLU A 131 -10.08 -9.31 26.52
CA GLU A 131 -11.26 -8.79 27.22
C GLU A 131 -11.70 -7.37 26.83
N SER A 132 -10.88 -6.56 26.18
CA SER A 132 -11.19 -5.14 25.95
C SER A 132 -11.48 -4.79 24.48
N ASP A 133 -12.11 -3.63 24.28
CA ASP A 133 -12.46 -3.08 22.97
C ASP A 133 -11.32 -2.20 22.37
N ASN A 134 -10.07 -2.57 22.61
CA ASN A 134 -8.88 -1.81 22.19
C ASN A 134 -8.67 -1.81 20.66
N MET A 135 -9.69 -1.44 19.92
CA MET A 135 -9.55 -1.16 18.50
C MET A 135 -8.72 0.10 18.26
N LEU A 136 -8.07 0.16 17.11
CA LEU A 136 -7.48 1.40 16.61
C LEU A 136 -8.61 2.26 16.04
N VAL A 137 -9.11 3.20 16.83
CA VAL A 137 -10.31 3.99 16.47
C VAL A 137 -9.89 5.34 15.92
N LEU A 138 -10.45 5.70 14.77
CA LEU A 138 -10.44 7.05 14.23
C LEU A 138 -11.87 7.59 14.23
N ASP A 139 -12.12 8.60 15.05
CA ASP A 139 -13.45 9.20 15.24
C ASP A 139 -13.37 10.74 15.31
N ASP A 140 -12.72 11.32 14.31
CA ASP A 140 -12.58 12.77 14.15
C ASP A 140 -12.90 13.13 12.70
N PRO A 141 -13.95 13.93 12.43
CA PRO A 141 -14.38 14.29 11.07
C PRO A 141 -13.33 15.11 10.31
N ASP A 142 -12.47 15.83 11.01
CA ASP A 142 -11.42 16.67 10.44
C ASP A 142 -10.08 15.92 10.29
N ALA A 143 -10.03 14.66 10.72
CA ALA A 143 -8.82 13.87 10.63
C ALA A 143 -8.45 13.59 9.16
N ASP A 144 -7.17 13.79 8.85
CA ASP A 144 -6.49 13.38 7.61
C ASP A 144 -5.14 12.74 8.00
N ILE A 145 -5.20 11.46 8.36
CA ILE A 145 -4.06 10.75 8.93
C ILE A 145 -3.44 9.83 7.87
N THR A 146 -2.14 9.90 7.75
CA THR A 146 -1.36 8.94 6.97
C THR A 146 -0.48 8.10 7.91
N ILE A 147 -0.57 6.78 7.81
CA ILE A 147 0.31 5.83 8.51
C ILE A 147 1.29 5.23 7.49
N ASP A 148 2.58 5.42 7.73
CA ASP A 148 3.63 4.64 7.08
C ASP A 148 4.01 3.47 7.98
N LEU A 149 3.74 2.26 7.52
CA LEU A 149 4.08 1.05 8.27
C LEU A 149 5.58 0.82 8.39
N ASN A 150 6.40 1.43 7.53
CA ASN A 150 7.86 1.41 7.62
C ASN A 150 8.42 0.02 7.96
N HIS A 151 7.99 -1.02 7.25
CA HIS A 151 8.30 -2.44 7.50
C HIS A 151 7.79 -3.04 8.83
N CYS A 152 6.99 -2.32 9.57
CA CYS A 152 6.36 -2.87 10.75
C CYS A 152 5.04 -3.55 10.38
N SER A 153 4.64 -4.49 11.20
CA SER A 153 3.32 -5.10 11.14
C SER A 153 2.50 -4.65 12.35
N VAL A 154 1.19 -4.53 12.16
CA VAL A 154 0.25 -4.25 13.25
C VAL A 154 -0.56 -5.52 13.48
N ILE A 155 -0.48 -6.06 14.69
CA ILE A 155 -1.14 -7.31 15.07
C ILE A 155 -2.01 -7.06 16.29
N ARG A 156 -3.25 -7.48 16.20
CA ARG A 156 -4.14 -7.58 17.34
C ARG A 156 -4.62 -9.02 17.49
N ASP A 157 -4.48 -9.55 18.69
CA ASP A 157 -4.97 -10.86 19.08
C ASP A 157 -6.07 -10.69 20.13
N THR A 158 -7.27 -11.14 19.84
CA THR A 158 -8.41 -11.00 20.72
C THR A 158 -9.33 -12.21 20.69
N GLY A 159 -9.85 -12.61 21.82
CA GLY A 159 -10.85 -13.67 21.91
C GLY A 159 -12.29 -13.22 21.60
N ARG A 160 -12.52 -11.93 21.35
CA ARG A 160 -13.87 -11.39 21.16
C ARG A 160 -14.40 -11.52 19.74
N TYR A 161 -15.70 -11.67 19.68
CA TYR A 161 -16.51 -11.68 18.46
C TYR A 161 -16.81 -10.25 18.01
N ASP A 162 -16.97 -10.05 16.71
CA ASP A 162 -17.46 -8.79 16.11
C ASP A 162 -16.58 -7.57 16.34
N ASN A 163 -15.30 -7.71 16.08
CA ASN A 163 -14.30 -6.66 16.31
C ASN A 163 -13.45 -6.38 15.08
N ALA A 164 -12.86 -5.20 15.01
CA ALA A 164 -11.95 -4.78 13.95
C ALA A 164 -10.57 -4.47 14.52
N LEU A 165 -9.53 -4.53 13.66
CA LEU A 165 -8.23 -3.97 14.00
C LEU A 165 -8.32 -2.44 13.96
N PHE A 166 -8.84 -1.88 12.87
CA PHE A 166 -9.12 -0.46 12.71
C PHE A 166 -10.63 -0.21 12.60
N ASP A 167 -11.14 0.76 13.36
CA ASP A 167 -12.52 1.26 13.31
C ASP A 167 -12.51 2.74 12.89
N ILE A 168 -12.70 3.00 11.61
CA ILE A 168 -12.69 4.34 11.03
C ILE A 168 -14.13 4.83 10.98
N ARG A 169 -14.58 5.53 12.01
CA ARG A 169 -15.96 6.04 12.13
C ARG A 169 -16.16 7.31 11.31
N GLN A 170 -15.19 8.20 11.34
CA GLN A 170 -15.15 9.47 10.60
C GLN A 170 -13.71 9.83 10.28
N GLY A 171 -13.53 10.80 9.35
CA GLY A 171 -12.23 11.26 8.91
C GLY A 171 -11.59 10.37 7.85
N LYS A 172 -10.36 10.66 7.51
CA LYS A 172 -9.60 9.98 6.45
C LYS A 172 -8.38 9.29 7.03
N LEU A 173 -8.25 8.02 6.72
CA LEU A 173 -7.07 7.22 7.03
C LEU A 173 -6.43 6.69 5.75
N ARG A 174 -5.17 7.01 5.54
CA ARG A 174 -4.33 6.38 4.54
C ARG A 174 -3.31 5.49 5.22
N ILE A 175 -3.18 4.26 4.78
CA ILE A 175 -2.14 3.34 5.26
C ILE A 175 -1.35 2.86 4.06
N PHE A 176 -0.03 2.97 4.13
CA PHE A 176 0.86 2.43 3.11
C PHE A 176 2.12 1.85 3.74
N SER A 177 2.84 1.07 2.97
CA SER A 177 4.15 0.57 3.37
C SER A 177 5.17 0.96 2.34
N THR A 178 6.23 1.62 2.78
CA THR A 178 7.31 2.09 1.92
C THR A 178 8.16 0.97 1.34
N GLN A 179 8.05 -0.25 1.86
CA GLN A 179 8.77 -1.38 1.30
C GLN A 179 7.99 -2.70 1.44
N LEU A 180 7.94 -3.44 0.32
CA LEU A 180 7.55 -4.84 0.27
C LEU A 180 8.69 -5.74 -0.24
N THR A 181 9.91 -5.24 -0.36
CA THR A 181 11.02 -6.05 -0.81
C THR A 181 11.54 -6.93 0.32
N GLY A 182 11.35 -8.23 0.18
CA GLY A 182 11.94 -9.21 1.09
C GLY A 182 11.06 -9.67 2.23
N VAL A 183 9.78 -9.30 2.26
CA VAL A 183 8.83 -9.93 3.18
C VAL A 183 8.55 -11.34 2.67
N PRO A 184 8.82 -12.41 3.43
CA PRO A 184 8.42 -13.76 3.07
C PRO A 184 6.92 -13.79 2.73
N ALA A 185 6.53 -14.68 1.83
CA ALA A 185 5.14 -14.77 1.35
C ALA A 185 4.09 -14.98 2.45
N ASN A 186 4.51 -15.22 3.68
CA ASN A 186 3.68 -15.45 4.86
C ASN A 186 3.68 -14.30 5.87
N ASP A 187 4.44 -13.23 5.65
CA ASP A 187 4.47 -12.08 6.56
C ASP A 187 3.48 -11.01 6.10
N TRP A 188 2.39 -10.90 6.83
CA TRP A 188 1.35 -9.93 6.60
C TRP A 188 1.65 -8.62 7.34
N ASN A 189 1.53 -7.49 6.65
CA ASN A 189 1.72 -6.18 7.27
C ASN A 189 0.68 -5.89 8.37
N MET A 190 -0.52 -6.48 8.23
CA MET A 190 -1.56 -6.34 9.22
C MET A 190 -2.20 -7.69 9.49
N GLN A 191 -2.38 -8.01 10.76
CA GLN A 191 -3.02 -9.22 11.18
C GLN A 191 -4.03 -8.93 12.29
N PHE A 192 -5.20 -9.50 12.12
CA PHE A 192 -6.17 -9.59 13.17
C PHE A 192 -6.36 -11.07 13.52
N ARG A 193 -5.88 -11.46 14.67
CA ARG A 193 -6.00 -12.82 15.20
C ARG A 193 -7.16 -12.87 16.16
N SER A 194 -8.29 -13.37 15.72
CA SER A 194 -9.47 -13.58 16.53
C SER A 194 -10.01 -14.98 16.27
N GLY A 195 -10.43 -15.65 17.32
CA GLY A 195 -11.17 -16.91 17.21
C GLY A 195 -12.58 -16.76 16.63
N ALA A 196 -12.98 -15.55 16.23
CA ALA A 196 -14.36 -15.23 15.89
C ALA A 196 -14.62 -15.08 14.39
N TYR A 197 -15.81 -15.50 13.98
CA TYR A 197 -16.29 -15.54 12.58
C TYR A 197 -16.58 -14.17 11.98
N THR A 198 -16.62 -13.09 12.74
CA THR A 198 -17.06 -11.74 12.33
C THR A 198 -15.97 -10.68 12.37
N SER A 199 -14.73 -11.08 12.66
CA SER A 199 -13.60 -10.16 12.74
C SER A 199 -13.13 -9.69 11.38
N CYS A 200 -12.80 -8.40 11.26
CA CYS A 200 -12.26 -7.79 10.07
C CYS A 200 -11.01 -6.96 10.39
N LEU A 201 -10.19 -6.68 9.39
CA LEU A 201 -9.07 -5.75 9.57
C LEU A 201 -9.57 -4.31 9.69
N PHE A 202 -10.57 -3.95 8.90
CA PHE A 202 -11.09 -2.59 8.84
C PHE A 202 -12.61 -2.59 8.93
N ARG A 203 -13.14 -1.70 9.77
CA ARG A 203 -14.51 -1.26 9.77
C ARG A 203 -14.52 0.21 9.36
N VAL A 204 -15.26 0.55 8.31
CA VAL A 204 -15.34 1.93 7.81
C VAL A 204 -16.78 2.41 7.94
N GLY A 205 -16.97 3.42 8.76
CA GLY A 205 -18.27 4.07 8.96
C GLY A 205 -18.67 4.97 7.80
N LYS A 206 -19.91 5.40 7.78
CA LYS A 206 -20.50 6.23 6.70
C LYS A 206 -19.71 7.50 6.40
N ASN A 207 -19.08 8.09 7.41
CA ASN A 207 -18.31 9.33 7.30
C ASN A 207 -16.79 9.08 7.34
N GLY A 208 -16.39 7.81 7.36
CA GLY A 208 -14.99 7.41 7.29
C GLY A 208 -14.52 7.17 5.87
N ALA A 209 -13.26 7.40 5.61
CA ALA A 209 -12.60 7.05 4.36
C ALA A 209 -11.29 6.30 4.62
N LEU A 210 -11.08 5.20 3.91
CA LEU A 210 -9.88 4.39 4.02
C LEU A 210 -9.21 4.27 2.65
N HIS A 211 -7.90 4.55 2.60
CA HIS A 211 -7.08 4.34 1.43
C HIS A 211 -5.90 3.42 1.79
N LEU A 212 -5.83 2.29 1.13
CA LEU A 212 -4.78 1.30 1.34
C LEU A 212 -3.88 1.21 0.12
N THR A 213 -2.59 1.27 0.35
CA THR A 213 -1.61 1.16 -0.72
C THR A 213 -0.48 0.23 -0.29
N ASN A 214 -0.23 -0.80 -1.10
CA ASN A 214 0.88 -1.71 -0.89
C ASN A 214 0.80 -2.43 0.48
N ILE A 215 -0.39 -2.85 0.86
CA ILE A 215 -0.70 -3.48 2.14
C ILE A 215 -1.14 -4.90 1.90
N SER A 216 -0.63 -5.81 2.69
CA SER A 216 -1.13 -7.17 2.83
C SER A 216 -1.77 -7.36 4.19
N GLY A 217 -2.84 -8.12 4.27
CA GLY A 217 -3.53 -8.35 5.52
C GLY A 217 -4.11 -9.77 5.61
N ALA A 218 -4.20 -10.28 6.82
CA ALA A 218 -4.80 -11.57 7.10
C ALA A 218 -5.78 -11.49 8.26
N THR A 219 -6.92 -12.16 8.08
CA THR A 219 -7.83 -12.53 9.15
C THR A 219 -8.00 -14.04 9.14
N PRO A 220 -8.28 -14.67 10.28
CA PRO A 220 -8.42 -16.13 10.32
C PRO A 220 -9.51 -16.69 9.42
N TYR A 221 -10.56 -15.90 9.15
CA TYR A 221 -11.77 -16.46 8.55
C TYR A 221 -12.48 -15.62 7.48
N ARG A 222 -12.30 -14.32 7.36
CA ARG A 222 -13.01 -13.49 6.33
C ARG A 222 -12.33 -12.17 6.05
N GLY A 223 -12.61 -11.66 4.88
CA GLY A 223 -12.19 -10.44 4.18
C GLY A 223 -11.43 -9.34 4.91
N MET A 224 -10.68 -8.57 4.15
CA MET A 224 -9.85 -7.48 4.70
C MET A 224 -10.65 -6.25 5.12
N ALA A 225 -11.85 -6.04 4.58
CA ALA A 225 -12.67 -4.86 4.87
C ALA A 225 -14.15 -5.21 4.96
N TYR A 226 -14.84 -4.54 5.85
CA TYR A 226 -16.29 -4.56 6.01
C TYR A 226 -16.76 -3.09 6.07
N GLY A 227 -17.62 -2.71 5.17
CA GLY A 227 -18.20 -1.38 5.08
C GLY A 227 -19.70 -1.41 4.86
#